data_a1d77a6ddb717351e9df837cc5681499
#
_entry.id   a1d77a6ddb717351e9df837cc5681499
#
_cell.length_a   1.000
_cell.length_b   1.000
_cell.length_c   1.000
_cell.angle_alpha   90.00
_cell.angle_beta   90.00
_cell.angle_gamma   90.00
#
_symmetry.space_group_name_H-M   'P 1'
#
loop_
_entity.id
_entity.type
_entity.pdbx_description
1 polymer ?
#
loop_
_entity_poly.entity_id
_entity_poly.type
_entity_poly.pdbx_seq_one_letter_code
_entity_poly.pdbx_strand_id
1 'polypeptide(L)'
;MEKRDRCRCGWYLRREKKYAMGNVPFETYSTKIYAQWQQARDEGRDVAGLEAACRAVQTMAENSPEDARRLQSTAFSLYDTMQAIPPSPKQAEEEPSDYSGILAQCTKNHFHGVLPEKSLVHERVLGGWAGRVAGCLLGKPLEFWALEPLRDMLREIENSPISRYIAAADFSRQMQEKYDIVVGSPLNKQPWIDEIGDNAPIDDDTNYTVLNLRLLETFGREFTPEDALFAWTNWLPGAVCCTAERIAYLNALQGKRPPETAVLHNPYREWVGAQIRAEIFGWVNPGNPQAAAEMAFRDACVSHVRNGIYGEMFIAAVVAAAMVSNDISRLISAGLSEIPEHSRLAKAIKDTINDYHAGMSYDEAVDKLHRRYHEDDMFDWCHTIPNAVIVVLSLLYSEGRFDKALDRCMRAGMDTDSNGAVVGAIMGTVLGFSGIPAYWTDCFHHKLASSVDGNHLLTLDELAQRTCALIQP
;
A
#
# COMPACT_ATOMS: atom_id res chain seq x y z
N MET A 1 31.46 -0.26 9.52
CA MET A 1 30.59 -0.66 8.40
C MET A 1 29.43 -1.53 8.86
N GLU A 2 29.62 -2.48 9.76
CA GLU A 2 28.55 -3.40 10.23
C GLU A 2 27.42 -2.78 11.09
N LYS A 3 27.61 -1.63 11.72
CA LYS A 3 26.56 -1.00 12.56
C LYS A 3 25.57 -0.11 11.78
N ARG A 4 25.98 0.42 10.60
CA ARG A 4 25.13 1.31 9.80
C ARG A 4 24.07 0.55 8.97
N ASP A 5 24.37 -0.72 8.65
CA ASP A 5 23.43 -1.57 7.89
C ASP A 5 22.24 -2.11 8.72
N ARG A 6 22.25 -1.88 10.07
CA ARG A 6 21.20 -2.40 10.97
C ARG A 6 20.06 -1.42 11.26
N CYS A 7 20.20 -0.13 10.93
CA CYS A 7 19.19 0.87 11.26
C CYS A 7 18.12 1.03 10.20
N ARG A 8 18.46 0.79 8.93
CA ARG A 8 17.51 0.72 7.80
C ARG A 8 17.62 -0.63 7.14
N CYS A 9 16.53 -1.14 6.56
CA CYS A 9 16.58 -2.41 5.82
C CYS A 9 17.77 -2.36 4.84
N GLY A 10 18.69 -3.33 4.92
CA GLY A 10 19.95 -3.33 4.16
C GLY A 10 19.77 -3.25 2.63
N TRP A 11 18.52 -3.44 2.17
CA TRP A 11 18.08 -3.24 0.79
C TRP A 11 17.98 -1.74 0.41
N TYR A 12 17.46 -0.87 1.29
CA TYR A 12 17.33 0.58 1.03
C TYR A 12 18.71 1.26 0.88
N LEU A 13 19.64 0.97 1.79
CA LEU A 13 21.00 1.51 1.72
C LEU A 13 21.74 1.07 0.45
N ARG A 14 21.49 -0.17 -0.04
CA ARG A 14 22.02 -0.64 -1.32
C ARG A 14 21.39 0.10 -2.51
N ARG A 15 20.11 0.47 -2.42
CA ARG A 15 19.38 1.22 -3.45
C ARG A 15 19.85 2.66 -3.54
N GLU A 16 19.98 3.40 -2.42
CA GLU A 16 20.45 4.78 -2.40
C GLU A 16 21.85 4.94 -2.99
N LYS A 17 22.79 4.07 -2.65
CA LYS A 17 24.15 4.09 -3.23
C LYS A 17 24.18 3.83 -4.75
N LYS A 18 23.22 3.11 -5.30
CA LYS A 18 23.12 2.81 -6.74
C LYS A 18 22.37 3.89 -7.53
N TYR A 19 21.54 4.71 -6.91
CA TYR A 19 20.61 5.62 -7.57
C TYR A 19 20.84 7.11 -7.29
N ALA A 20 21.94 7.48 -6.66
CA ALA A 20 22.32 8.86 -6.34
C ALA A 20 22.51 9.79 -7.55
N MET A 21 22.23 9.36 -8.76
CA MET A 21 22.40 10.11 -10.00
C MET A 21 21.16 9.96 -10.88
N GLY A 22 20.10 10.69 -10.64
CA GLY A 22 19.09 11.19 -11.59
C GLY A 22 18.52 10.32 -12.71
N ASN A 23 19.02 9.13 -12.92
CA ASN A 23 18.54 8.19 -13.93
C ASN A 23 17.52 7.26 -13.28
N VAL A 24 16.27 7.37 -13.69
CA VAL A 24 15.27 6.31 -13.44
C VAL A 24 15.89 5.01 -13.98
N PRO A 25 16.25 4.05 -13.10
CA PRO A 25 16.88 2.83 -13.59
C PRO A 25 15.83 2.08 -14.39
N PHE A 26 16.17 1.66 -15.60
CA PHE A 26 15.39 0.65 -16.29
C PHE A 26 15.25 -0.53 -15.34
N GLU A 27 14.05 -1.11 -15.27
CA GLU A 27 13.83 -2.30 -14.47
C GLU A 27 14.81 -3.39 -14.93
N THR A 28 15.68 -3.82 -14.04
CA THR A 28 16.63 -4.88 -14.32
C THR A 28 16.08 -6.19 -13.76
N TYR A 29 15.35 -6.91 -14.56
CA TYR A 29 14.68 -8.17 -14.16
C TYR A 29 15.65 -9.19 -13.57
N SER A 30 16.92 -9.17 -13.98
CA SER A 30 17.95 -10.06 -13.43
C SER A 30 18.25 -9.81 -11.94
N THR A 31 18.12 -8.57 -11.45
CA THR A 31 18.28 -8.22 -10.02
C THR A 31 17.02 -8.46 -9.20
N LYS A 32 15.95 -8.96 -9.83
CA LYS A 32 14.64 -9.21 -9.20
C LYS A 32 14.12 -10.64 -9.40
N ILE A 33 14.97 -11.49 -9.99
CA ILE A 33 14.56 -12.85 -10.37
C ILE A 33 14.22 -13.71 -9.14
N TYR A 34 14.83 -13.43 -7.98
CA TYR A 34 14.51 -14.17 -6.76
C TYR A 34 13.12 -13.78 -6.22
N ALA A 35 12.72 -12.51 -6.31
CA ALA A 35 11.35 -12.09 -5.98
C ALA A 35 10.31 -12.79 -6.88
N GLN A 36 10.61 -13.00 -8.17
CA GLN A 36 9.74 -13.79 -9.05
C GLN A 36 9.67 -15.26 -8.61
N TRP A 37 10.77 -15.85 -8.15
CA TRP A 37 10.74 -17.21 -7.61
C TRP A 37 9.85 -17.29 -6.35
N GLN A 38 9.98 -16.33 -5.43
CA GLN A 38 9.13 -16.24 -4.23
C GLN A 38 7.65 -16.12 -4.62
N GLN A 39 7.34 -15.23 -5.56
CA GLN A 39 5.98 -15.05 -6.07
C GLN A 39 5.42 -16.33 -6.70
N ALA A 40 6.20 -17.01 -7.55
CA ALA A 40 5.79 -18.26 -8.18
C ALA A 40 5.55 -19.38 -7.16
N ARG A 41 6.41 -19.46 -6.14
CA ARG A 41 6.24 -20.39 -5.00
C ARG A 41 4.93 -20.09 -4.25
N ASP A 42 4.65 -18.84 -3.98
CA ASP A 42 3.47 -18.38 -3.23
C ASP A 42 2.17 -18.57 -4.04
N GLU A 43 2.26 -18.62 -5.36
CA GLU A 43 1.18 -19.06 -6.25
C GLU A 43 0.99 -20.59 -6.26
N GLY A 44 1.80 -21.33 -5.52
CA GLY A 44 1.72 -22.79 -5.45
C GLY A 44 2.24 -23.49 -6.70
N ARG A 45 3.17 -22.86 -7.44
CA ARG A 45 3.88 -23.47 -8.56
C ARG A 45 5.05 -24.33 -8.05
N ASP A 46 5.32 -25.44 -8.70
CA ASP A 46 6.47 -26.32 -8.35
C ASP A 46 7.77 -25.76 -8.93
N VAL A 47 8.31 -24.75 -8.25
CA VAL A 47 9.53 -24.01 -8.66
C VAL A 47 10.74 -24.28 -7.76
N ALA A 48 10.67 -25.24 -6.83
CA ALA A 48 11.74 -25.51 -5.88
C ALA A 48 13.09 -25.80 -6.57
N GLY A 49 13.08 -26.51 -7.69
CA GLY A 49 14.29 -26.83 -8.47
C GLY A 49 14.96 -25.61 -9.13
N LEU A 50 14.31 -24.45 -9.18
CA LEU A 50 14.82 -23.22 -9.81
C LEU A 50 15.44 -22.24 -8.80
N GLU A 51 15.28 -22.46 -7.50
CA GLU A 51 15.71 -21.52 -6.46
C GLU A 51 17.19 -21.16 -6.56
N ALA A 52 18.06 -22.18 -6.63
CA ALA A 52 19.50 -21.97 -6.68
C ALA A 52 19.93 -21.17 -7.92
N ALA A 53 19.30 -21.41 -9.07
CA ALA A 53 19.57 -20.68 -10.30
C ALA A 53 19.12 -19.20 -10.17
N CYS A 54 17.94 -18.94 -9.63
CA CYS A 54 17.44 -17.59 -9.40
C CYS A 54 18.33 -16.79 -8.44
N ARG A 55 18.74 -17.38 -7.32
CA ARG A 55 19.69 -16.76 -6.38
C ARG A 55 21.04 -16.45 -7.02
N ALA A 56 21.59 -17.40 -7.78
CA ALA A 56 22.88 -17.22 -8.46
C ALA A 56 22.81 -16.07 -9.48
N VAL A 57 21.77 -16.03 -10.32
CA VAL A 57 21.58 -14.97 -11.32
C VAL A 57 21.43 -13.61 -10.63
N GLN A 58 20.61 -13.50 -9.59
CA GLN A 58 20.44 -12.25 -8.86
C GLN A 58 21.73 -11.78 -8.22
N THR A 59 22.43 -12.65 -7.49
CA THR A 59 23.71 -12.30 -6.83
C THR A 59 24.75 -11.80 -7.85
N MET A 60 24.86 -12.49 -9.00
CA MET A 60 25.77 -12.05 -10.07
C MET A 60 25.33 -10.72 -10.68
N ALA A 61 24.03 -10.51 -10.89
CA ALA A 61 23.49 -9.28 -11.46
C ALA A 61 23.67 -8.06 -10.53
N GLU A 62 23.69 -8.27 -9.23
CA GLU A 62 23.90 -7.22 -8.24
C GLU A 62 25.35 -6.72 -8.15
N ASN A 63 26.32 -7.41 -8.72
CA ASN A 63 27.74 -6.99 -8.69
C ASN A 63 27.95 -5.70 -9.47
N SER A 64 27.32 -5.52 -10.63
CA SER A 64 27.43 -4.32 -11.43
C SER A 64 26.21 -4.10 -12.36
N PRO A 65 25.97 -2.85 -12.81
CA PRO A 65 24.94 -2.59 -13.83
C PRO A 65 25.21 -3.30 -15.17
N GLU A 66 26.46 -3.59 -15.48
CA GLU A 66 26.86 -4.34 -16.69
C GLU A 66 26.45 -5.81 -16.57
N ASP A 67 26.75 -6.45 -15.43
CA ASP A 67 26.33 -7.82 -15.15
C ASP A 67 24.81 -7.94 -15.14
N ALA A 68 24.11 -6.99 -14.55
CA ALA A 68 22.65 -6.92 -14.58
C ALA A 68 22.10 -6.96 -16.03
N ARG A 69 22.65 -6.13 -16.92
CA ARG A 69 22.23 -6.12 -18.33
C ARG A 69 22.60 -7.42 -19.07
N ARG A 70 23.78 -7.94 -18.82
CA ARG A 70 24.26 -9.19 -19.45
C ARG A 70 23.38 -10.40 -19.09
N LEU A 71 22.87 -10.45 -17.84
CA LEU A 71 22.05 -11.54 -17.33
C LEU A 71 20.56 -11.37 -17.62
N GLN A 72 20.15 -10.29 -18.28
CA GLN A 72 18.73 -9.99 -18.51
C GLN A 72 18.01 -11.09 -19.32
N SER A 73 18.64 -11.62 -20.37
CA SER A 73 18.05 -12.71 -21.17
C SER A 73 17.91 -14.01 -20.39
N THR A 74 18.88 -14.33 -19.52
CA THR A 74 18.81 -15.48 -18.61
C THR A 74 17.67 -15.32 -17.62
N ALA A 75 17.51 -14.11 -17.06
CA ALA A 75 16.40 -13.81 -16.18
C ALA A 75 15.05 -14.01 -16.90
N PHE A 76 14.87 -13.46 -18.09
CA PHE A 76 13.64 -13.66 -18.86
C PHE A 76 13.33 -15.15 -19.10
N SER A 77 14.33 -15.96 -19.46
CA SER A 77 14.12 -17.40 -19.64
C SER A 77 13.66 -18.08 -18.34
N LEU A 78 14.17 -17.66 -17.18
CA LEU A 78 13.73 -18.17 -15.88
C LEU A 78 12.31 -17.68 -15.54
N TYR A 79 11.97 -16.40 -15.82
CA TYR A 79 10.61 -15.87 -15.66
C TYR A 79 9.61 -16.71 -16.47
N ASP A 80 9.88 -16.90 -17.77
CA ASP A 80 9.01 -17.65 -18.68
C ASP A 80 8.86 -19.11 -18.21
N THR A 81 9.96 -19.72 -17.76
CA THR A 81 9.93 -21.09 -17.24
C THR A 81 9.04 -21.20 -16.01
N MET A 82 9.18 -20.30 -15.05
CA MET A 82 8.35 -20.30 -13.83
C MET A 82 6.88 -19.99 -14.13
N GLN A 83 6.60 -19.08 -15.06
CA GLN A 83 5.24 -18.75 -15.47
C GLN A 83 4.53 -19.89 -16.23
N ALA A 84 5.28 -20.70 -16.96
CA ALA A 84 4.75 -21.88 -17.67
C ALA A 84 4.34 -23.03 -16.72
N ILE A 85 4.88 -23.08 -15.50
CA ILE A 85 4.47 -24.06 -14.50
C ILE A 85 3.10 -23.65 -13.92
N PRO A 86 2.05 -24.48 -14.01
CA PRO A 86 0.75 -24.13 -13.48
C PRO A 86 0.77 -24.05 -11.95
N PRO A 87 -0.06 -23.20 -11.32
CA PRO A 87 -0.28 -23.24 -9.88
C PRO A 87 -0.93 -24.58 -9.48
N SER A 88 -0.81 -24.96 -8.20
CA SER A 88 -1.51 -26.14 -7.69
C SER A 88 -3.03 -25.98 -7.87
N PRO A 89 -3.79 -27.06 -8.18
CA PRO A 89 -5.24 -26.98 -8.37
C PRO A 89 -5.96 -26.32 -7.18
N LYS A 90 -5.57 -26.69 -5.96
CA LYS A 90 -6.12 -26.12 -4.74
C LYS A 90 -5.92 -24.61 -4.67
N GLN A 91 -4.72 -24.12 -4.97
CA GLN A 91 -4.40 -22.71 -4.89
C GLN A 91 -5.06 -21.90 -6.02
N ALA A 92 -5.20 -22.50 -7.20
CA ALA A 92 -5.94 -21.89 -8.30
C ALA A 92 -7.43 -21.73 -7.98
N GLU A 93 -8.02 -22.68 -7.24
CA GLU A 93 -9.40 -22.63 -6.77
C GLU A 93 -9.60 -21.63 -5.63
N GLU A 94 -8.74 -21.66 -4.59
CA GLU A 94 -8.84 -20.78 -3.42
C GLU A 94 -8.51 -19.31 -3.71
N GLU A 95 -7.69 -19.04 -4.73
CA GLU A 95 -7.20 -17.69 -5.06
C GLU A 95 -7.30 -17.37 -6.57
N PRO A 96 -8.51 -17.28 -7.15
CA PRO A 96 -8.71 -16.87 -8.53
C PRO A 96 -8.33 -15.40 -8.75
N SER A 97 -7.95 -15.03 -10.00
CA SER A 97 -7.66 -13.64 -10.38
C SER A 97 -8.74 -13.02 -11.27
N ASP A 98 -9.73 -13.77 -11.71
CA ASP A 98 -10.87 -13.25 -12.45
C ASP A 98 -12.05 -12.94 -11.51
N TYR A 99 -12.84 -11.91 -11.86
CA TYR A 99 -13.91 -11.43 -10.99
C TYR A 99 -14.98 -12.48 -10.69
N SER A 100 -15.34 -13.29 -11.68
CA SER A 100 -16.34 -14.35 -11.51
C SER A 100 -15.87 -15.45 -10.55
N GLY A 101 -14.60 -15.84 -10.67
CA GLY A 101 -13.95 -16.76 -9.74
C GLY A 101 -13.88 -16.21 -8.32
N ILE A 102 -13.51 -14.93 -8.17
CA ILE A 102 -13.50 -14.26 -6.87
C ILE A 102 -14.88 -14.28 -6.22
N LEU A 103 -15.92 -13.83 -6.94
CA LEU A 103 -17.29 -13.82 -6.42
C LEU A 103 -17.81 -15.22 -6.03
N ALA A 104 -17.38 -16.26 -6.74
CA ALA A 104 -17.77 -17.64 -6.42
C ALA A 104 -17.17 -18.13 -5.09
N GLN A 105 -16.07 -17.54 -4.65
CA GLN A 105 -15.36 -17.89 -3.42
C GLN A 105 -15.64 -16.93 -2.24
N CYS A 106 -16.38 -15.82 -2.47
CA CYS A 106 -16.76 -14.88 -1.43
C CYS A 106 -17.89 -15.43 -0.54
N THR A 107 -17.91 -14.98 0.72
CA THR A 107 -19.03 -15.27 1.61
C THR A 107 -20.23 -14.43 1.22
N LYS A 108 -21.44 -15.02 1.25
CA LYS A 108 -22.69 -14.30 0.92
C LYS A 108 -23.21 -13.49 2.12
N ASN A 109 -22.34 -12.76 2.78
CA ASN A 109 -22.75 -11.92 3.91
C ASN A 109 -22.98 -10.48 3.38
N HIS A 110 -24.25 -10.06 3.35
CA HIS A 110 -24.61 -8.75 2.84
C HIS A 110 -24.48 -7.70 3.95
N PHE A 111 -23.52 -6.81 3.80
CA PHE A 111 -23.46 -5.61 4.63
C PHE A 111 -24.60 -4.66 4.22
N HIS A 112 -25.37 -4.20 5.21
CA HIS A 112 -26.40 -3.20 5.00
C HIS A 112 -26.14 -1.99 5.91
N GLY A 113 -26.05 -0.82 5.30
CA GLY A 113 -25.94 0.45 5.97
C GLY A 113 -26.92 1.47 5.37
N VAL A 114 -27.38 2.40 6.19
CA VAL A 114 -28.23 3.49 5.72
C VAL A 114 -27.34 4.69 5.42
N LEU A 115 -27.48 5.26 4.23
CA LEU A 115 -26.74 6.46 3.85
C LEU A 115 -27.05 7.61 4.82
N PRO A 116 -26.05 8.22 5.45
CA PRO A 116 -26.26 9.35 6.34
C PRO A 116 -26.73 10.61 5.58
N GLU A 117 -27.08 11.66 6.33
CA GLU A 117 -27.35 12.97 5.76
C GLU A 117 -26.14 13.51 4.98
N LYS A 118 -26.38 14.32 3.94
CA LYS A 118 -25.34 14.84 3.04
C LYS A 118 -24.20 15.56 3.78
N SER A 119 -24.52 16.29 4.85
CA SER A 119 -23.51 16.95 5.69
C SER A 119 -22.54 15.95 6.33
N LEU A 120 -23.07 14.84 6.86
CA LEU A 120 -22.22 13.79 7.47
C LEU A 120 -21.46 13.00 6.39
N VAL A 121 -22.03 12.80 5.21
CA VAL A 121 -21.31 12.21 4.08
C VAL A 121 -20.10 13.06 3.71
N HIS A 122 -20.28 14.38 3.60
CA HIS A 122 -19.17 15.31 3.29
C HIS A 122 -18.10 15.29 4.40
N GLU A 123 -18.52 15.34 5.68
CA GLU A 123 -17.61 15.23 6.83
C GLU A 123 -16.76 13.95 6.79
N ARG A 124 -17.38 12.82 6.45
CA ARG A 124 -16.68 11.53 6.35
C ARG A 124 -15.70 11.47 5.17
N VAL A 125 -16.09 11.97 4.01
CA VAL A 125 -15.21 12.04 2.83
C VAL A 125 -14.03 12.99 3.10
N LEU A 126 -14.30 14.19 3.64
CA LEU A 126 -13.25 15.15 4.00
C LEU A 126 -12.31 14.57 5.07
N GLY A 127 -12.88 13.90 6.08
CA GLY A 127 -12.10 13.19 7.10
C GLY A 127 -11.24 12.09 6.52
N GLY A 128 -11.78 11.33 5.57
CA GLY A 128 -11.04 10.28 4.85
C GLY A 128 -9.84 10.82 4.08
N TRP A 129 -10.02 11.88 3.28
CA TRP A 129 -8.92 12.55 2.58
C TRP A 129 -7.87 13.12 3.55
N ALA A 130 -8.34 13.83 4.58
CA ALA A 130 -7.45 14.43 5.58
C ALA A 130 -6.64 13.38 6.34
N GLY A 131 -7.31 12.31 6.76
CA GLY A 131 -6.69 11.19 7.46
C GLY A 131 -5.68 10.46 6.59
N ARG A 132 -5.98 10.26 5.31
CA ARG A 132 -5.07 9.65 4.34
C ARG A 132 -3.77 10.43 4.22
N VAL A 133 -3.88 11.74 3.98
CA VAL A 133 -2.71 12.63 3.87
C VAL A 133 -1.92 12.66 5.17
N ALA A 134 -2.61 12.76 6.31
CA ALA A 134 -1.97 12.79 7.62
C ALA A 134 -1.20 11.49 7.92
N GLY A 135 -1.80 10.34 7.62
CA GLY A 135 -1.17 9.04 7.86
C GLY A 135 0.02 8.77 6.95
N CYS A 136 -0.08 9.08 5.66
CA CYS A 136 1.02 9.00 4.71
C CYS A 136 2.20 9.90 5.16
N LEU A 137 1.92 11.16 5.47
CA LEU A 137 2.91 12.14 5.91
C LEU A 137 3.64 11.72 7.21
N LEU A 138 2.94 11.08 8.14
CA LEU A 138 3.56 10.55 9.35
C LEU A 138 4.44 9.34 9.05
N GLY A 139 4.00 8.47 8.15
CA GLY A 139 4.69 7.23 7.82
C GLY A 139 5.92 7.42 6.93
N LYS A 140 5.90 8.40 6.03
CA LYS A 140 6.94 8.61 5.02
C LYS A 140 8.38 8.68 5.57
N PRO A 141 8.69 9.43 6.61
CA PRO A 141 10.04 9.45 7.18
C PRO A 141 10.41 8.17 7.95
N LEU A 142 9.43 7.30 8.25
CA LEU A 142 9.62 6.04 8.97
C LEU A 142 9.69 4.82 8.05
N GLU A 143 9.41 5.00 6.77
CA GLU A 143 9.50 3.96 5.75
C GLU A 143 10.92 3.38 5.66
N PHE A 144 11.04 2.07 5.48
CA PHE A 144 12.30 1.30 5.40
C PHE A 144 13.13 1.23 6.71
N TRP A 145 12.61 1.65 7.82
CA TRP A 145 13.26 1.38 9.10
C TRP A 145 13.05 -0.09 9.52
N ALA A 146 14.10 -0.69 10.08
CA ALA A 146 13.94 -1.94 10.79
C ALA A 146 13.21 -1.69 12.12
N LEU A 147 12.40 -2.64 12.58
CA LEU A 147 11.44 -2.47 13.67
C LEU A 147 12.10 -2.04 14.99
N GLU A 148 13.16 -2.71 15.42
CA GLU A 148 13.81 -2.38 16.68
C GLU A 148 14.54 -1.02 16.66
N PRO A 149 15.35 -0.68 15.62
CA PRO A 149 15.87 0.66 15.45
C PRO A 149 14.79 1.76 15.41
N LEU A 150 13.66 1.51 14.76
CA LEU A 150 12.52 2.42 14.73
C LEU A 150 11.97 2.67 16.14
N ARG A 151 11.71 1.59 16.88
CA ARG A 151 11.21 1.66 18.27
C ARG A 151 12.21 2.38 19.21
N ASP A 152 13.50 2.13 19.02
CA ASP A 152 14.54 2.79 19.81
C ASP A 152 14.63 4.28 19.51
N MET A 153 14.59 4.66 18.23
CA MET A 153 14.59 6.05 17.81
C MET A 153 13.38 6.80 18.36
N LEU A 154 12.18 6.23 18.26
CA LEU A 154 10.95 6.84 18.78
C LEU A 154 11.00 7.04 20.30
N ARG A 155 11.62 6.12 21.06
CA ARG A 155 11.83 6.29 22.50
C ARG A 155 12.85 7.39 22.79
N GLU A 156 13.93 7.47 22.02
CA GLU A 156 15.01 8.45 22.22
C GLU A 156 14.55 9.88 21.95
N ILE A 157 13.61 10.09 20.98
CA ILE A 157 12.98 11.41 20.74
C ILE A 157 11.74 11.67 21.61
N GLU A 158 11.49 10.82 22.61
CA GLU A 158 10.34 10.90 23.53
C GLU A 158 8.98 10.96 22.80
N ASN A 159 8.84 10.21 21.66
CA ASN A 159 7.60 10.10 20.88
C ASN A 159 7.11 8.64 20.79
N SER A 160 7.15 7.91 21.91
CA SER A 160 6.61 6.56 22.02
C SER A 160 5.78 6.42 23.30
N PRO A 161 4.44 6.33 23.23
CA PRO A 161 3.62 6.21 21.99
C PRO A 161 3.68 7.46 21.11
N ILE A 162 3.47 7.27 19.82
CA ILE A 162 3.48 8.37 18.85
C ILE A 162 2.29 9.29 19.12
N SER A 163 2.58 10.56 19.33
CA SER A 163 1.59 11.61 19.65
C SER A 163 1.76 12.86 18.80
N ARG A 164 2.81 12.92 17.98
CA ARG A 164 3.14 14.04 17.10
C ARG A 164 3.91 13.58 15.87
N TYR A 165 3.92 14.41 14.85
CA TYR A 165 4.86 14.24 13.75
C TYR A 165 6.31 14.31 14.22
N ILE A 166 7.21 13.78 13.42
CA ILE A 166 8.64 13.79 13.69
C ILE A 166 9.28 14.94 12.91
N ALA A 167 10.05 15.77 13.59
CA ALA A 167 10.72 16.91 13.01
C ALA A 167 12.23 16.66 12.85
N ALA A 168 12.86 17.33 11.89
CA ALA A 168 14.32 17.34 11.77
C ALA A 168 14.99 17.84 13.07
N ALA A 169 14.33 18.77 13.74
CA ALA A 169 14.78 19.33 15.03
C ALA A 169 14.81 18.32 16.19
N ASP A 170 14.12 17.16 16.07
CA ASP A 170 14.17 16.09 17.06
C ASP A 170 15.54 15.39 17.13
N PHE A 171 16.37 15.55 16.09
CA PHE A 171 17.59 14.77 15.95
C PHE A 171 18.84 15.58 16.24
N SER A 172 19.49 15.28 17.37
CA SER A 172 20.84 15.73 17.61
C SER A 172 21.83 15.18 16.55
N ARG A 173 22.97 15.83 16.37
CA ARG A 173 24.01 15.34 15.44
C ARG A 173 24.43 13.89 15.75
N GLN A 174 24.48 13.52 17.03
CA GLN A 174 24.82 12.17 17.45
C GLN A 174 23.75 11.16 16.99
N MET A 175 22.46 11.51 17.08
CA MET A 175 21.35 10.67 16.60
C MET A 175 21.36 10.54 15.07
N GLN A 176 21.65 11.64 14.35
CA GLN A 176 21.77 11.61 12.90
C GLN A 176 22.88 10.63 12.47
N GLU A 177 24.02 10.65 13.15
CA GLU A 177 25.13 9.72 12.89
C GLU A 177 24.78 8.28 13.30
N LYS A 178 24.08 8.09 14.44
CA LYS A 178 23.68 6.76 14.96
C LYS A 178 22.68 6.04 14.04
N TYR A 179 21.70 6.77 13.56
CA TYR A 179 20.58 6.23 12.80
C TYR A 179 20.67 6.47 11.29
N ASP A 180 21.77 7.06 10.80
CA ASP A 180 21.96 7.45 9.39
C ASP A 180 20.83 8.38 8.87
N ILE A 181 20.44 9.35 9.72
CA ILE A 181 19.36 10.31 9.40
C ILE A 181 19.92 11.48 8.63
N VAL A 182 19.21 11.85 7.57
CA VAL A 182 19.49 13.06 6.77
C VAL A 182 18.45 14.13 7.08
N VAL A 183 18.92 15.34 7.41
CA VAL A 183 18.08 16.52 7.64
C VAL A 183 18.56 17.69 6.79
N GLY A 184 17.67 18.61 6.43
CA GLY A 184 18.00 19.84 5.70
C GLY A 184 18.44 19.60 4.25
N SER A 185 18.13 18.46 3.66
CA SER A 185 18.51 18.16 2.27
C SER A 185 17.34 18.37 1.33
N PRO A 186 17.49 19.19 0.27
CA PRO A 186 16.46 19.34 -0.76
C PRO A 186 16.24 18.05 -1.59
N LEU A 187 17.15 17.08 -1.44
CA LEU A 187 17.06 15.76 -2.08
C LEU A 187 16.45 14.72 -1.14
N ASN A 188 16.08 15.11 0.08
CA ASN A 188 15.44 14.20 1.04
C ASN A 188 14.04 13.82 0.52
N LYS A 189 13.85 12.56 0.12
CA LYS A 189 12.57 12.03 -0.34
C LYS A 189 11.63 11.68 0.81
N GLN A 190 12.12 11.72 2.03
CA GLN A 190 11.39 11.42 3.27
C GLN A 190 11.48 12.65 4.18
N PRO A 191 10.78 13.75 3.84
CA PRO A 191 10.90 15.00 4.57
C PRO A 191 10.34 14.87 5.98
N TRP A 192 11.02 15.51 6.94
CA TRP A 192 10.50 15.69 8.28
C TRP A 192 9.44 16.78 8.28
N ILE A 193 8.58 16.82 9.30
CA ILE A 193 7.43 17.74 9.30
C ILE A 193 7.82 19.22 9.16
N ASP A 194 8.95 19.62 9.68
CA ASP A 194 9.50 20.98 9.57
C ASP A 194 10.22 21.27 8.25
N GLU A 195 10.26 20.29 7.32
CA GLU A 195 10.86 20.39 5.99
C GLU A 195 9.83 20.38 4.84
N ILE A 196 8.54 20.14 5.10
CA ILE A 196 7.54 19.94 4.03
C ILE A 196 7.05 21.24 3.36
N GLY A 197 7.23 22.41 3.99
CA GLY A 197 6.68 23.70 3.51
C GLY A 197 5.16 23.84 3.73
N ASP A 198 4.45 24.40 2.73
CA ASP A 198 3.04 24.80 2.88
C ASP A 198 2.02 23.74 2.39
N ASN A 199 2.46 22.53 2.08
CA ASN A 199 1.57 21.44 1.61
C ASN A 199 2.18 20.07 1.89
N ALA A 200 1.33 19.04 1.95
CA ALA A 200 1.81 17.67 1.91
C ALA A 200 2.54 17.40 0.59
N PRO A 201 3.72 16.75 0.64
CA PRO A 201 4.53 16.49 -0.54
C PRO A 201 3.88 15.44 -1.45
N ILE A 202 4.39 15.37 -2.69
CA ILE A 202 4.03 14.33 -3.65
C ILE A 202 4.42 12.96 -3.09
N ASP A 203 3.48 12.02 -3.19
CA ASP A 203 3.65 10.64 -2.80
C ASP A 203 2.83 9.72 -3.69
N ASP A 204 3.27 8.48 -3.94
CA ASP A 204 2.50 7.53 -4.74
C ASP A 204 1.23 7.10 -4.01
N ASP A 205 1.25 6.96 -2.69
CA ASP A 205 0.06 6.68 -1.88
C ASP A 205 -1.07 7.67 -2.12
N THR A 206 -0.75 8.96 -2.27
CA THR A 206 -1.76 10.00 -2.52
C THR A 206 -2.04 10.22 -3.99
N ASN A 207 -1.04 10.09 -4.86
CA ASN A 207 -1.18 10.24 -6.32
C ASN A 207 -2.22 9.28 -6.90
N TYR A 208 -2.20 7.99 -6.51
CA TYR A 208 -3.13 7.02 -7.06
C TYR A 208 -4.57 7.31 -6.65
N THR A 209 -4.82 7.81 -5.45
CA THR A 209 -6.18 8.19 -5.03
C THR A 209 -6.69 9.39 -5.82
N VAL A 210 -5.83 10.41 -6.08
CA VAL A 210 -6.15 11.55 -6.96
C VAL A 210 -6.38 11.10 -8.40
N LEU A 211 -5.58 10.16 -8.90
CA LEU A 211 -5.71 9.58 -10.24
C LEU A 211 -7.05 8.85 -10.39
N ASN A 212 -7.43 8.03 -9.40
CA ASN A 212 -8.68 7.28 -9.41
C ASN A 212 -9.91 8.19 -9.25
N LEU A 213 -9.79 9.32 -8.53
CA LEU A 213 -10.82 10.37 -8.55
C LEU A 213 -11.02 10.90 -9.97
N ARG A 214 -9.95 11.28 -10.67
CA ARG A 214 -10.01 11.76 -12.05
C ARG A 214 -10.51 10.69 -13.02
N LEU A 215 -10.15 9.42 -12.81
CA LEU A 215 -10.67 8.29 -13.57
C LEU A 215 -12.19 8.23 -13.51
N LEU A 216 -12.75 8.28 -12.30
CA LEU A 216 -14.20 8.27 -12.09
C LEU A 216 -14.90 9.50 -12.65
N GLU A 217 -14.30 10.68 -12.57
CA GLU A 217 -14.85 11.92 -13.16
C GLU A 217 -14.90 11.84 -14.69
N THR A 218 -13.95 11.15 -15.30
CA THR A 218 -13.82 11.11 -16.78
C THR A 218 -14.63 9.98 -17.39
N PHE A 219 -14.53 8.78 -16.84
CA PHE A 219 -15.11 7.56 -17.40
C PHE A 219 -16.37 7.09 -16.66
N GLY A 220 -16.67 7.70 -15.51
CA GLY A 220 -17.81 7.30 -14.68
C GLY A 220 -17.59 6.00 -13.91
N ARG A 221 -18.67 5.51 -13.31
CA ARG A 221 -18.66 4.35 -12.41
C ARG A 221 -18.41 3.01 -13.14
N GLU A 222 -18.71 2.96 -14.43
CA GLU A 222 -18.59 1.76 -15.28
C GLU A 222 -17.24 1.72 -16.04
N PHE A 223 -16.22 2.45 -15.55
CA PHE A 223 -14.89 2.41 -16.15
C PHE A 223 -14.37 0.98 -16.24
N THR A 224 -13.60 0.72 -17.28
CA THR A 224 -12.99 -0.58 -17.55
C THR A 224 -11.52 -0.62 -17.08
N PRO A 225 -10.90 -1.80 -16.94
CA PRO A 225 -9.46 -1.90 -16.71
C PRO A 225 -8.62 -1.16 -17.78
N GLU A 226 -9.10 -1.10 -19.01
CA GLU A 226 -8.46 -0.35 -20.09
C GLU A 226 -8.53 1.16 -19.87
N ASP A 227 -9.64 1.68 -19.31
CA ASP A 227 -9.77 3.09 -18.93
C ASP A 227 -8.81 3.44 -17.78
N ALA A 228 -8.66 2.54 -16.79
CA ALA A 228 -7.69 2.70 -15.72
C ALA A 228 -6.25 2.70 -16.28
N LEU A 229 -5.91 1.78 -17.16
CA LEU A 229 -4.61 1.76 -17.83
C LEU A 229 -4.38 3.02 -18.66
N PHE A 230 -5.41 3.54 -19.36
CA PHE A 230 -5.34 4.81 -20.07
C PHE A 230 -5.04 5.96 -19.10
N ALA A 231 -5.72 6.04 -17.97
CA ALA A 231 -5.49 7.06 -16.95
C ALA A 231 -4.03 7.06 -16.47
N TRP A 232 -3.47 5.90 -16.17
CA TRP A 232 -2.08 5.76 -15.75
C TRP A 232 -1.10 6.25 -16.82
N THR A 233 -1.27 5.79 -18.05
CA THR A 233 -0.31 6.08 -19.13
C THR A 233 -0.39 7.50 -19.67
N ASN A 234 -1.51 8.21 -19.44
CA ASN A 234 -1.73 9.56 -19.94
C ASN A 234 -1.68 10.65 -18.87
N TRP A 235 -1.97 10.32 -17.60
CA TRP A 235 -2.10 11.34 -16.56
C TRP A 235 -1.09 11.19 -15.42
N LEU A 236 -0.37 10.07 -15.35
CA LEU A 236 0.65 9.84 -14.31
C LEU A 236 2.01 9.62 -14.98
N PRO A 237 3.05 10.38 -14.60
CA PRO A 237 4.39 10.12 -15.11
C PRO A 237 4.88 8.73 -14.71
N GLY A 238 5.29 7.89 -15.68
CA GLY A 238 5.75 6.53 -15.41
C GLY A 238 6.94 6.45 -14.45
N ALA A 239 7.67 7.56 -14.28
CA ALA A 239 8.80 7.65 -13.34
C ALA A 239 8.37 7.62 -11.85
N VAL A 240 7.12 7.99 -11.55
CA VAL A 240 6.59 7.96 -10.17
C VAL A 240 5.88 6.65 -9.84
N CYS A 241 5.69 5.76 -10.82
CA CYS A 241 5.18 4.42 -10.58
C CYS A 241 6.28 3.54 -9.96
N CYS A 242 5.91 2.74 -8.96
CA CYS A 242 6.79 1.80 -8.28
C CYS A 242 6.39 0.36 -8.59
N THR A 243 7.26 -0.59 -8.31
CA THR A 243 7.01 -2.04 -8.24
C THR A 243 6.04 -2.60 -9.31
N ALA A 244 4.89 -3.15 -8.91
CA ALA A 244 3.91 -3.79 -9.81
C ALA A 244 3.34 -2.82 -10.85
N GLU A 245 3.07 -1.60 -10.45
CA GLU A 245 2.55 -0.52 -11.28
C GLU A 245 3.55 -0.13 -12.37
N ARG A 246 4.83 -0.04 -12.03
CA ARG A 246 5.88 0.24 -13.02
C ARG A 246 5.97 -0.86 -14.06
N ILE A 247 5.92 -2.14 -13.65
CA ILE A 247 5.94 -3.26 -14.60
C ILE A 247 4.70 -3.21 -15.50
N ALA A 248 3.53 -2.99 -14.93
CA ALA A 248 2.29 -2.86 -15.71
C ALA A 248 2.36 -1.69 -16.71
N TYR A 249 2.90 -0.55 -16.29
CA TYR A 249 3.13 0.61 -17.17
C TYR A 249 4.09 0.27 -18.33
N LEU A 250 5.22 -0.39 -18.05
CA LEU A 250 6.16 -0.83 -19.07
C LEU A 250 5.55 -1.85 -20.03
N ASN A 251 4.75 -2.78 -19.51
CA ASN A 251 4.01 -3.75 -20.33
C ASN A 251 2.98 -3.06 -21.23
N ALA A 252 2.29 -2.02 -20.74
CA ALA A 252 1.37 -1.22 -21.54
C ALA A 252 2.09 -0.51 -22.70
N LEU A 253 3.27 0.05 -22.47
CA LEU A 253 4.09 0.67 -23.52
C LEU A 253 4.54 -0.34 -24.59
N GLN A 254 4.56 -1.64 -24.25
CA GLN A 254 4.79 -2.73 -25.21
C GLN A 254 3.51 -3.23 -25.88
N GLY A 255 2.37 -2.54 -25.68
CA GLY A 255 1.08 -2.89 -26.28
C GLY A 255 0.28 -3.96 -25.56
N LYS A 256 0.69 -4.35 -24.33
CA LYS A 256 -0.08 -5.28 -23.51
C LYS A 256 -1.31 -4.63 -22.93
N ARG A 257 -2.33 -5.43 -22.62
CA ARG A 257 -3.61 -5.02 -22.05
C ARG A 257 -3.88 -5.77 -20.73
N PRO A 258 -4.68 -5.23 -19.82
CA PRO A 258 -5.14 -6.00 -18.67
C PRO A 258 -5.86 -7.29 -19.09
N PRO A 259 -5.65 -8.41 -18.38
CA PRO A 259 -4.78 -8.61 -17.23
C PRO A 259 -3.33 -8.94 -17.58
N GLU A 260 -2.93 -8.99 -18.86
CA GLU A 260 -1.54 -9.34 -19.25
C GLU A 260 -0.53 -8.34 -18.72
N THR A 261 -0.91 -7.06 -18.57
CA THR A 261 -0.06 -6.03 -17.94
C THR A 261 0.35 -6.38 -16.51
N ALA A 262 -0.54 -7.02 -15.76
CA ALA A 262 -0.29 -7.44 -14.39
C ALA A 262 0.62 -8.67 -14.28
N VAL A 263 0.60 -9.54 -15.29
CA VAL A 263 1.21 -10.88 -15.19
C VAL A 263 2.59 -10.95 -15.81
N LEU A 264 2.78 -10.31 -16.99
CA LEU A 264 4.01 -10.48 -17.78
C LEU A 264 5.22 -9.94 -17.02
N HIS A 265 6.12 -10.86 -16.62
CA HIS A 265 7.37 -10.57 -15.92
C HIS A 265 7.21 -9.61 -14.71
N ASN A 266 6.08 -9.70 -14.01
CA ASN A 266 5.79 -8.86 -12.85
C ASN A 266 5.99 -9.65 -11.54
N PRO A 267 7.15 -9.55 -10.89
CA PRO A 267 7.42 -10.27 -9.64
C PRO A 267 6.67 -9.68 -8.43
N TYR A 268 6.07 -8.50 -8.58
CA TYR A 268 5.45 -7.71 -7.52
C TYR A 268 3.91 -7.77 -7.51
N ARG A 269 3.33 -8.66 -8.31
CA ARG A 269 1.89 -8.70 -8.58
C ARG A 269 0.96 -9.05 -7.40
N GLU A 270 1.51 -9.42 -6.24
CA GLU A 270 0.79 -9.54 -4.97
C GLU A 270 1.31 -8.55 -3.91
N TRP A 271 2.03 -7.50 -4.30
CA TRP A 271 2.52 -6.48 -3.40
C TRP A 271 1.44 -5.42 -3.10
N VAL A 272 1.73 -4.51 -2.16
CA VAL A 272 0.77 -3.59 -1.53
C VAL A 272 0.20 -2.51 -2.47
N GLY A 273 0.79 -2.28 -3.64
CA GLY A 273 0.47 -1.15 -4.52
C GLY A 273 -0.99 -1.01 -4.93
N ALA A 274 -1.75 -2.10 -5.05
CA ALA A 274 -3.19 -2.01 -5.26
C ALA A 274 -3.93 -1.60 -3.98
N GLN A 275 -3.57 -2.15 -2.84
CA GLN A 275 -4.20 -1.86 -1.55
C GLN A 275 -4.16 -0.36 -1.18
N ILE A 276 -3.11 0.36 -1.60
CA ILE A 276 -2.89 1.77 -1.24
C ILE A 276 -3.76 2.78 -2.01
N ARG A 277 -4.60 2.37 -2.95
CA ARG A 277 -5.37 3.27 -3.82
C ARG A 277 -6.88 3.01 -3.85
N ALA A 278 -7.36 2.22 -2.90
CA ALA A 278 -8.70 1.66 -2.84
C ALA A 278 -9.80 2.65 -2.42
N GLU A 279 -9.45 3.66 -1.62
CA GLU A 279 -10.42 4.39 -0.77
C GLU A 279 -11.44 5.18 -1.57
N ILE A 280 -11.06 5.73 -2.72
CA ILE A 280 -12.00 6.48 -3.57
C ILE A 280 -13.19 5.62 -3.96
N PHE A 281 -12.96 4.33 -4.26
CA PHE A 281 -14.03 3.39 -4.60
C PHE A 281 -14.97 3.13 -3.43
N GLY A 282 -14.44 3.14 -2.21
CA GLY A 282 -15.23 3.07 -1.00
C GLY A 282 -16.07 4.32 -0.75
N TRP A 283 -15.46 5.49 -0.84
CA TRP A 283 -16.16 6.76 -0.59
C TRP A 283 -17.29 7.02 -1.57
N VAL A 284 -17.17 6.63 -2.85
CA VAL A 284 -18.23 6.83 -3.84
C VAL A 284 -19.33 5.76 -3.79
N ASN A 285 -19.16 4.74 -2.92
CA ASN A 285 -20.13 3.64 -2.70
C ASN A 285 -20.54 3.51 -1.22
N PRO A 286 -21.05 4.56 -0.57
CA PRO A 286 -21.40 4.51 0.85
C PRO A 286 -22.36 3.37 1.18
N GLY A 287 -21.96 2.47 2.09
CA GLY A 287 -22.81 1.35 2.53
C GLY A 287 -22.99 0.22 1.51
N ASN A 288 -22.25 0.26 0.39
CA ASN A 288 -22.26 -0.78 -0.64
C ASN A 288 -20.85 -1.36 -0.87
N PRO A 289 -20.34 -2.21 0.03
CA PRO A 289 -19.03 -2.84 -0.09
C PRO A 289 -18.82 -3.61 -1.39
N GLN A 290 -19.86 -4.30 -1.89
CA GLN A 290 -19.77 -5.07 -3.12
C GLN A 290 -19.47 -4.18 -4.34
N ALA A 291 -20.18 -3.06 -4.50
CA ALA A 291 -19.92 -2.12 -5.60
C ALA A 291 -18.53 -1.47 -5.49
N ALA A 292 -18.07 -1.18 -4.26
CA ALA A 292 -16.74 -0.67 -4.01
C ALA A 292 -15.66 -1.69 -4.40
N ALA A 293 -15.82 -2.94 -3.98
CA ALA A 293 -14.90 -4.03 -4.31
C ALA A 293 -14.87 -4.33 -5.81
N GLU A 294 -16.00 -4.23 -6.53
CA GLU A 294 -16.04 -4.42 -7.97
C GLU A 294 -15.25 -3.32 -8.72
N MET A 295 -15.38 -2.05 -8.30
CA MET A 295 -14.57 -0.97 -8.87
C MET A 295 -13.09 -1.17 -8.57
N ALA A 296 -12.74 -1.53 -7.33
CA ALA A 296 -11.38 -1.85 -6.92
C ALA A 296 -10.79 -3.01 -7.73
N PHE A 297 -11.56 -4.06 -8.01
CA PHE A 297 -11.12 -5.14 -8.90
C PHE A 297 -10.72 -4.62 -10.28
N ARG A 298 -11.53 -3.73 -10.89
CA ARG A 298 -11.27 -3.19 -12.23
C ARG A 298 -10.00 -2.34 -12.30
N ASP A 299 -9.65 -1.66 -11.21
CA ASP A 299 -8.37 -0.95 -11.11
C ASP A 299 -7.21 -1.91 -10.78
N ALA A 300 -7.37 -2.77 -9.78
CA ALA A 300 -6.33 -3.68 -9.30
C ALA A 300 -5.79 -4.61 -10.40
N CYS A 301 -6.66 -5.17 -11.23
CA CYS A 301 -6.29 -6.15 -12.26
C CYS A 301 -5.41 -5.58 -13.39
N VAL A 302 -5.21 -4.26 -13.41
CA VAL A 302 -4.24 -3.60 -14.32
C VAL A 302 -2.79 -3.99 -13.99
N SER A 303 -2.48 -4.19 -12.71
CA SER A 303 -1.12 -4.39 -12.21
C SER A 303 -0.94 -5.57 -11.26
N HIS A 304 -2.02 -6.09 -10.71
CA HIS A 304 -2.01 -7.11 -9.65
C HIS A 304 -2.85 -8.33 -10.00
N VAL A 305 -2.61 -9.39 -9.21
CA VAL A 305 -3.35 -10.66 -9.27
C VAL A 305 -3.65 -11.14 -7.85
N ARG A 306 -4.62 -12.05 -7.69
CA ARG A 306 -4.86 -12.80 -6.45
C ARG A 306 -4.90 -11.90 -5.20
N ASN A 307 -4.06 -12.16 -4.17
CA ASN A 307 -4.08 -11.37 -2.93
C ASN A 307 -3.75 -9.88 -3.13
N GLY A 308 -3.02 -9.50 -4.18
CA GLY A 308 -2.86 -8.09 -4.56
C GLY A 308 -4.19 -7.43 -4.95
N ILE A 309 -5.01 -8.10 -5.77
CA ILE A 309 -6.38 -7.66 -6.09
C ILE A 309 -7.24 -7.64 -4.82
N TYR A 310 -7.17 -8.70 -4.03
CA TYR A 310 -8.02 -8.82 -2.82
C TYR A 310 -7.71 -7.75 -1.78
N GLY A 311 -6.45 -7.30 -1.69
CA GLY A 311 -6.06 -6.18 -0.81
C GLY A 311 -6.82 -4.89 -1.14
N GLU A 312 -6.90 -4.53 -2.41
CA GLU A 312 -7.65 -3.36 -2.86
C GLU A 312 -9.17 -3.53 -2.63
N MET A 313 -9.71 -4.68 -3.03
CA MET A 313 -11.13 -5.00 -2.83
C MET A 313 -11.52 -4.95 -1.34
N PHE A 314 -10.67 -5.51 -0.46
CA PHE A 314 -10.87 -5.50 0.99
C PHE A 314 -10.93 -4.07 1.53
N ILE A 315 -9.96 -3.22 1.21
CA ILE A 315 -9.91 -1.85 1.72
C ILE A 315 -11.06 -1.01 1.16
N ALA A 316 -11.37 -1.11 -0.14
CA ALA A 316 -12.51 -0.41 -0.73
C ALA A 316 -13.83 -0.76 -0.03
N ALA A 317 -14.04 -2.04 0.26
CA ALA A 317 -15.22 -2.54 0.97
C ALA A 317 -15.27 -2.05 2.44
N VAL A 318 -14.12 -2.05 3.15
CA VAL A 318 -13.98 -1.48 4.51
C VAL A 318 -14.35 -0.01 4.52
N VAL A 319 -13.86 0.77 3.56
CA VAL A 319 -14.15 2.21 3.46
C VAL A 319 -15.62 2.47 3.10
N ALA A 320 -16.20 1.69 2.19
CA ALA A 320 -17.63 1.79 1.89
C ALA A 320 -18.50 1.55 3.13
N ALA A 321 -18.13 0.58 3.97
CA ALA A 321 -18.79 0.31 5.24
C ALA A 321 -18.55 1.44 6.26
N ALA A 322 -17.34 2.03 6.30
CA ALA A 322 -16.98 3.15 7.16
C ALA A 322 -17.79 4.42 6.86
N MET A 323 -18.28 4.58 5.65
CA MET A 323 -19.16 5.68 5.27
C MET A 323 -20.51 5.65 5.99
N VAL A 324 -20.90 4.53 6.60
CA VAL A 324 -22.22 4.34 7.23
C VAL A 324 -22.16 3.68 8.62
N SER A 325 -20.99 3.28 9.10
CA SER A 325 -20.80 2.61 10.38
C SER A 325 -19.50 3.06 11.06
N ASN A 326 -19.48 3.05 12.39
CA ASN A 326 -18.29 3.33 13.20
C ASN A 326 -17.77 2.06 13.92
N ASP A 327 -18.40 0.92 13.71
CA ASP A 327 -18.04 -0.35 14.33
C ASP A 327 -16.92 -1.03 13.55
N ILE A 328 -15.69 -0.97 14.05
CA ILE A 328 -14.49 -1.52 13.40
C ILE A 328 -14.65 -3.01 13.04
N SER A 329 -15.25 -3.81 13.91
CA SER A 329 -15.43 -5.23 13.66
C SER A 329 -16.37 -5.47 12.47
N ARG A 330 -17.43 -4.66 12.35
CA ARG A 330 -18.34 -4.70 11.19
C ARG A 330 -17.66 -4.23 9.91
N LEU A 331 -16.79 -3.22 9.99
CA LEU A 331 -16.03 -2.74 8.82
C LEU A 331 -15.12 -3.85 8.28
N ILE A 332 -14.32 -4.48 9.15
CA ILE A 332 -13.43 -5.57 8.77
C ILE A 332 -14.22 -6.77 8.21
N SER A 333 -15.35 -7.10 8.81
CA SER A 333 -16.24 -8.17 8.33
C SER A 333 -16.81 -7.86 6.93
N ALA A 334 -17.16 -6.59 6.65
CA ALA A 334 -17.59 -6.16 5.32
C ALA A 334 -16.48 -6.32 4.28
N GLY A 335 -15.24 -5.96 4.63
CA GLY A 335 -14.08 -6.21 3.75
C GLY A 335 -13.86 -7.70 3.46
N LEU A 336 -13.92 -8.55 4.50
CA LEU A 336 -13.75 -9.99 4.37
C LEU A 336 -14.84 -10.67 3.53
N SER A 337 -16.06 -10.10 3.45
CA SER A 337 -17.13 -10.66 2.63
C SER A 337 -16.93 -10.50 1.13
N GLU A 338 -16.07 -9.57 0.72
CA GLU A 338 -15.85 -9.22 -0.68
C GLU A 338 -14.56 -9.84 -1.28
N ILE A 339 -13.87 -10.69 -0.53
CA ILE A 339 -12.68 -11.41 -0.98
C ILE A 339 -12.84 -12.92 -0.78
N PRO A 340 -12.10 -13.78 -1.53
CA PRO A 340 -12.19 -15.22 -1.40
C PRO A 340 -11.94 -15.70 0.02
N GLU A 341 -12.90 -16.44 0.58
CA GLU A 341 -12.93 -16.86 1.99
C GLU A 341 -11.70 -17.64 2.42
N HIS A 342 -11.14 -18.42 1.49
CA HIS A 342 -10.03 -19.34 1.74
C HIS A 342 -8.69 -18.80 1.21
N SER A 343 -8.64 -17.54 0.75
CA SER A 343 -7.39 -16.91 0.36
C SER A 343 -6.40 -16.76 1.53
N ARG A 344 -5.12 -16.62 1.20
CA ARG A 344 -4.07 -16.36 2.22
C ARG A 344 -4.35 -15.06 2.98
N LEU A 345 -4.82 -14.02 2.29
CA LEU A 345 -5.19 -12.74 2.90
C LEU A 345 -6.34 -12.90 3.89
N ALA A 346 -7.44 -13.53 3.48
CA ALA A 346 -8.59 -13.74 4.35
C ALA A 346 -8.23 -14.58 5.59
N LYS A 347 -7.42 -15.62 5.43
CA LYS A 347 -6.90 -16.43 6.55
C LYS A 347 -6.07 -15.60 7.52
N ALA A 348 -5.13 -14.77 7.00
CA ALA A 348 -4.28 -13.94 7.85
C ALA A 348 -5.07 -12.90 8.65
N ILE A 349 -6.08 -12.27 8.03
CA ILE A 349 -6.96 -11.32 8.72
C ILE A 349 -7.82 -12.04 9.77
N LYS A 350 -8.41 -13.19 9.44
CA LYS A 350 -9.20 -13.99 10.40
C LYS A 350 -8.36 -14.44 11.60
N ASP A 351 -7.12 -14.89 11.38
CA ASP A 351 -6.18 -15.25 12.44
C ASP A 351 -5.91 -14.05 13.36
N THR A 352 -5.70 -12.86 12.79
CA THR A 352 -5.48 -11.62 13.55
C THR A 352 -6.68 -11.24 14.41
N ILE A 353 -7.90 -11.37 13.88
CA ILE A 353 -9.14 -11.14 14.64
C ILE A 353 -9.29 -12.15 15.79
N ASN A 354 -8.96 -13.41 15.55
CA ASN A 354 -9.02 -14.46 16.57
C ASN A 354 -8.00 -14.20 17.70
N ASP A 355 -6.78 -13.79 17.36
CA ASP A 355 -5.76 -13.42 18.35
C ASP A 355 -6.21 -12.23 19.22
N TYR A 356 -6.81 -11.20 18.61
CA TYR A 356 -7.37 -10.06 19.33
C TYR A 356 -8.49 -10.48 20.30
N HIS A 357 -9.43 -11.31 19.87
CA HIS A 357 -10.50 -11.81 20.73
C HIS A 357 -10.00 -12.78 21.80
N ALA A 358 -8.89 -13.47 21.57
CA ALA A 358 -8.21 -14.29 22.57
C ALA A 358 -7.47 -13.46 23.62
N GLY A 359 -7.44 -12.12 23.49
CA GLY A 359 -6.78 -11.21 24.44
C GLY A 359 -5.29 -11.06 24.22
N MET A 360 -4.76 -11.41 23.03
CA MET A 360 -3.35 -11.13 22.69
C MET A 360 -3.10 -9.63 22.75
N SER A 361 -1.99 -9.20 23.32
CA SER A 361 -1.61 -7.80 23.35
C SER A 361 -1.17 -7.33 21.94
N TYR A 362 -1.21 -6.02 21.70
CA TYR A 362 -0.74 -5.45 20.43
C TYR A 362 0.73 -5.81 20.14
N ASP A 363 1.62 -5.70 21.13
CA ASP A 363 3.04 -5.97 20.92
C ASP A 363 3.29 -7.46 20.61
N GLU A 364 2.58 -8.39 21.25
CA GLU A 364 2.64 -9.83 20.94
C GLU A 364 2.14 -10.11 19.51
N ALA A 365 1.09 -9.42 19.06
CA ALA A 365 0.53 -9.59 17.71
C ALA A 365 1.53 -9.07 16.64
N VAL A 366 2.18 -7.93 16.87
CA VAL A 366 3.24 -7.41 15.99
C VAL A 366 4.44 -8.35 15.95
N ASP A 367 4.89 -8.85 17.09
CA ASP A 367 5.98 -9.83 17.16
C ASP A 367 5.63 -11.13 16.44
N LYS A 368 4.36 -11.57 16.49
CA LYS A 368 3.86 -12.73 15.72
C LYS A 368 3.93 -12.47 14.22
N LEU A 369 3.55 -11.26 13.77
CA LEU A 369 3.64 -10.85 12.38
C LEU A 369 5.08 -10.92 11.87
N HIS A 370 6.03 -10.29 12.58
CA HIS A 370 7.44 -10.24 12.20
C HIS A 370 8.18 -11.58 12.31
N ARG A 371 7.66 -12.55 13.08
CA ARG A 371 8.15 -13.95 13.02
C ARG A 371 7.75 -14.67 11.74
N ARG A 372 6.64 -14.26 11.10
CA ARG A 372 6.13 -14.88 9.88
C ARG A 372 6.64 -14.18 8.62
N TYR A 373 6.75 -12.86 8.66
CA TYR A 373 7.16 -12.01 7.54
C TYR A 373 8.41 -11.23 7.95
N HIS A 374 9.47 -11.42 7.19
CA HIS A 374 10.78 -10.87 7.55
C HIS A 374 10.99 -9.49 6.93
N GLU A 375 11.15 -8.48 7.76
CA GLU A 375 11.37 -7.09 7.31
C GLU A 375 12.65 -6.89 6.48
N ASP A 376 13.63 -7.78 6.61
CA ASP A 376 14.86 -7.79 5.81
C ASP A 376 14.66 -8.36 4.40
N ASP A 377 13.52 -9.00 4.12
CA ASP A 377 13.13 -9.49 2.82
C ASP A 377 12.10 -8.52 2.20
N MET A 378 12.52 -7.80 1.14
CA MET A 378 11.62 -6.87 0.44
C MET A 378 10.37 -7.53 -0.11
N PHE A 379 10.40 -8.81 -0.40
CA PHE A 379 9.22 -9.54 -0.84
C PHE A 379 8.17 -9.60 0.28
N ASP A 380 8.57 -9.93 1.49
CA ASP A 380 7.71 -9.94 2.66
C ASP A 380 7.31 -8.50 3.07
N TRP A 381 8.28 -7.58 3.04
CA TRP A 381 8.09 -6.18 3.46
C TRP A 381 7.01 -5.45 2.65
N CYS A 382 7.01 -5.62 1.32
CA CYS A 382 6.03 -4.98 0.41
C CYS A 382 4.78 -5.85 0.15
N HIS A 383 4.71 -7.10 0.62
CA HIS A 383 3.60 -7.98 0.28
C HIS A 383 2.28 -7.47 0.87
N THR A 384 1.19 -7.57 0.11
CA THR A 384 -0.15 -7.13 0.54
C THR A 384 -0.59 -7.74 1.87
N ILE A 385 -0.30 -9.02 2.13
CA ILE A 385 -0.82 -9.72 3.31
C ILE A 385 -0.30 -9.14 4.63
N PRO A 386 1.03 -9.01 4.90
CA PRO A 386 1.50 -8.42 6.15
C PRO A 386 1.03 -6.98 6.32
N ASN A 387 0.99 -6.19 5.24
CA ASN A 387 0.55 -4.80 5.30
C ASN A 387 -0.96 -4.68 5.61
N ALA A 388 -1.81 -5.54 5.02
CA ALA A 388 -3.23 -5.62 5.41
C ALA A 388 -3.42 -6.04 6.87
N VAL A 389 -2.59 -6.97 7.37
CA VAL A 389 -2.61 -7.36 8.79
C VAL A 389 -2.24 -6.17 9.69
N ILE A 390 -1.24 -5.35 9.32
CA ILE A 390 -0.88 -4.13 10.07
C ILE A 390 -2.07 -3.16 10.10
N VAL A 391 -2.74 -2.95 8.97
CA VAL A 391 -3.96 -2.11 8.92
C VAL A 391 -5.01 -2.64 9.88
N VAL A 392 -5.31 -3.94 9.84
CA VAL A 392 -6.32 -4.56 10.73
C VAL A 392 -5.93 -4.48 12.20
N LEU A 393 -4.65 -4.75 12.55
CA LEU A 393 -4.15 -4.57 13.92
C LEU A 393 -4.31 -3.12 14.39
N SER A 394 -3.95 -2.15 13.54
CA SER A 394 -4.05 -0.73 13.86
C SER A 394 -5.47 -0.31 14.18
N LEU A 395 -6.45 -0.80 13.40
CA LEU A 395 -7.87 -0.55 13.63
C LEU A 395 -8.39 -1.23 14.90
N LEU A 396 -8.10 -2.51 15.11
CA LEU A 396 -8.58 -3.28 16.27
C LEU A 396 -8.06 -2.73 17.60
N TYR A 397 -6.77 -2.30 17.64
CA TYR A 397 -6.14 -1.77 18.86
C TYR A 397 -6.18 -0.23 18.94
N SER A 398 -6.98 0.44 18.08
CA SER A 398 -7.15 1.91 18.08
C SER A 398 -7.97 2.46 19.24
N GLU A 399 -8.82 1.61 19.85
CA GLU A 399 -9.86 2.07 20.81
C GLU A 399 -10.77 3.17 20.23
N GLY A 400 -10.96 3.19 18.90
CA GLY A 400 -11.77 4.19 18.21
C GLY A 400 -11.10 5.57 18.10
N ARG A 401 -9.81 5.71 18.40
CA ARG A 401 -9.07 6.97 18.40
C ARG A 401 -8.14 7.07 17.19
N PHE A 402 -8.15 8.21 16.54
CA PHE A 402 -7.31 8.50 15.36
C PHE A 402 -5.81 8.40 15.67
N ASP A 403 -5.37 9.14 16.71
CA ASP A 403 -3.97 9.20 17.14
C ASP A 403 -3.44 7.82 17.53
N LYS A 404 -4.27 7.03 18.23
CA LYS A 404 -3.88 5.68 18.63
C LYS A 404 -3.79 4.71 17.45
N ALA A 405 -4.67 4.83 16.47
CA ALA A 405 -4.60 4.03 15.25
C ALA A 405 -3.29 4.31 14.49
N LEU A 406 -2.90 5.57 14.34
CA LEU A 406 -1.63 5.94 13.71
C LEU A 406 -0.42 5.47 14.53
N ASP A 407 -0.44 5.62 15.86
CA ASP A 407 0.61 5.07 16.74
C ASP A 407 0.80 3.56 16.50
N ARG A 408 -0.30 2.81 16.48
CA ARG A 408 -0.26 1.37 16.24
C ARG A 408 0.30 1.05 14.86
N CYS A 409 -0.10 1.79 13.85
CA CYS A 409 0.36 1.59 12.48
C CYS A 409 1.87 1.80 12.36
N MET A 410 2.37 2.93 12.81
CA MET A 410 3.79 3.28 12.70
C MET A 410 4.69 2.34 13.49
N ARG A 411 4.30 1.98 14.71
CA ARG A 411 5.07 1.10 15.59
C ARG A 411 5.07 -0.37 15.18
N ALA A 412 4.25 -0.74 14.20
CA ALA A 412 4.30 -2.05 13.56
C ALA A 412 5.40 -2.16 12.49
N GLY A 413 5.91 -1.04 11.97
CA GLY A 413 6.95 -1.02 10.95
C GLY A 413 6.45 -1.41 9.55
N MET A 414 7.32 -1.99 8.74
CA MET A 414 7.11 -2.30 7.33
C MET A 414 6.76 -1.04 6.50
N ASP A 415 5.76 -1.09 5.64
CA ASP A 415 5.35 -0.02 4.73
C ASP A 415 4.51 1.03 5.47
N THR A 416 5.19 1.92 6.18
CA THR A 416 4.56 2.81 7.17
C THR A 416 3.74 3.94 6.55
N ASP A 417 4.14 4.48 5.39
CA ASP A 417 3.39 5.53 4.69
C ASP A 417 2.16 4.97 4.01
N SER A 418 2.29 3.84 3.31
CA SER A 418 1.18 3.10 2.71
C SER A 418 0.14 2.70 3.75
N ASN A 419 0.58 2.01 4.80
CA ASN A 419 -0.32 1.57 5.87
C ASN A 419 -0.91 2.76 6.64
N GLY A 420 -0.11 3.80 6.89
CA GLY A 420 -0.54 5.03 7.53
C GLY A 420 -1.61 5.75 6.74
N ALA A 421 -1.45 5.85 5.41
CA ALA A 421 -2.44 6.42 4.51
C ALA A 421 -3.79 5.68 4.60
N VAL A 422 -3.75 4.34 4.53
CA VAL A 422 -4.96 3.50 4.60
C VAL A 422 -5.64 3.59 5.97
N VAL A 423 -4.89 3.44 7.06
CA VAL A 423 -5.42 3.54 8.44
C VAL A 423 -5.98 4.94 8.71
N GLY A 424 -5.26 5.97 8.29
CA GLY A 424 -5.70 7.36 8.39
C GLY A 424 -6.99 7.61 7.62
N ALA A 425 -7.09 7.10 6.38
CA ALA A 425 -8.29 7.22 5.56
C ALA A 425 -9.51 6.54 6.20
N ILE A 426 -9.36 5.30 6.68
CA ILE A 426 -10.45 4.57 7.33
C ILE A 426 -10.90 5.28 8.60
N MET A 427 -9.96 5.61 9.50
CA MET A 427 -10.29 6.28 10.76
C MET A 427 -10.84 7.69 10.54
N GLY A 428 -10.29 8.44 9.59
CA GLY A 428 -10.82 9.74 9.20
C GLY A 428 -12.24 9.66 8.65
N THR A 429 -12.54 8.62 7.86
CA THR A 429 -13.91 8.36 7.36
C THR A 429 -14.86 8.02 8.51
N VAL A 430 -14.43 7.17 9.46
CA VAL A 430 -15.24 6.77 10.64
C VAL A 430 -15.57 7.97 11.51
N LEU A 431 -14.59 8.81 11.79
CA LEU A 431 -14.71 9.92 12.75
C LEU A 431 -15.26 11.21 12.12
N GLY A 432 -15.18 11.36 10.81
CA GLY A 432 -15.37 12.64 10.11
C GLY A 432 -14.20 13.59 10.34
N PHE A 433 -14.11 14.65 9.54
CA PHE A 433 -13.02 15.62 9.63
C PHE A 433 -12.92 16.29 11.00
N SER A 434 -14.07 16.67 11.57
CA SER A 434 -14.14 17.27 12.90
C SER A 434 -13.69 16.34 14.05
N GLY A 435 -13.66 15.02 13.81
CA GLY A 435 -13.17 14.02 14.75
C GLY A 435 -11.65 13.78 14.69
N ILE A 436 -10.95 14.34 13.69
CA ILE A 436 -9.49 14.30 13.61
C ILE A 436 -8.91 15.46 14.42
N PRO A 437 -7.97 15.22 15.35
CA PRO A 437 -7.31 16.33 16.03
C PRO A 437 -6.61 17.26 15.03
N ALA A 438 -6.91 18.55 15.07
CA ALA A 438 -6.44 19.56 14.10
C ALA A 438 -4.91 19.56 13.91
N TYR A 439 -4.17 19.22 14.95
CA TYR A 439 -2.73 19.04 14.91
C TYR A 439 -2.25 18.14 13.74
N TRP A 440 -3.03 17.09 13.40
CA TRP A 440 -2.66 16.14 12.33
C TRP A 440 -2.94 16.71 10.91
N THR A 441 -3.72 17.78 10.79
CA THR A 441 -4.15 18.31 9.48
C THR A 441 -3.66 19.73 9.21
N ASP A 442 -3.41 20.54 10.26
CA ASP A 442 -3.04 21.94 10.10
C ASP A 442 -1.62 22.13 9.53
N CYS A 443 -0.71 21.19 9.80
CA CYS A 443 0.71 21.28 9.44
C CYS A 443 0.96 21.34 7.92
N PHE A 444 0.06 20.84 7.09
CA PHE A 444 0.14 20.90 5.63
C PHE A 444 -0.94 21.85 5.03
N HIS A 445 -1.53 22.72 5.84
CA HIS A 445 -2.49 23.75 5.44
C HIS A 445 -3.63 23.23 4.57
N HIS A 446 -4.07 21.97 4.79
CA HIS A 446 -5.10 21.27 4.04
C HIS A 446 -4.84 21.22 2.52
N LYS A 447 -3.56 21.20 2.12
CA LYS A 447 -3.11 21.13 0.73
C LYS A 447 -2.29 19.91 0.45
N LEU A 448 -2.47 19.35 -0.73
CA LEU A 448 -1.79 18.17 -1.24
C LEU A 448 -1.14 18.46 -2.60
N ALA A 449 0.15 18.22 -2.72
CA ALA A 449 0.82 18.18 -4.01
C ALA A 449 0.64 16.82 -4.69
N SER A 450 0.49 16.81 -6.02
CA SER A 450 0.33 15.59 -6.80
C SER A 450 1.07 15.67 -8.13
N SER A 451 1.49 14.50 -8.66
CA SER A 451 2.06 14.35 -10.00
C SER A 451 1.01 14.09 -11.08
N VAL A 452 -0.26 13.96 -10.71
CA VAL A 452 -1.34 13.69 -11.66
C VAL A 452 -1.57 14.92 -12.53
N ASP A 453 -1.52 14.74 -13.87
CA ASP A 453 -1.71 15.83 -14.82
C ASP A 453 -2.99 16.64 -14.53
N GLY A 454 -2.90 17.97 -14.59
CA GLY A 454 -4.00 18.87 -14.26
C GLY A 454 -4.40 18.96 -12.79
N ASN A 455 -3.72 18.24 -11.88
CA ASN A 455 -4.04 18.15 -10.45
C ASN A 455 -2.76 18.32 -9.58
N HIS A 456 -1.94 19.33 -9.84
CA HIS A 456 -0.62 19.45 -9.22
C HIS A 456 -0.63 20.00 -7.79
N LEU A 457 -1.64 20.78 -7.42
CA LEU A 457 -1.85 21.27 -6.06
C LEU A 457 -3.35 21.35 -5.80
N LEU A 458 -3.82 20.64 -4.80
CA LEU A 458 -5.21 20.44 -4.48
C LEU A 458 -5.48 20.81 -3.03
N THR A 459 -6.68 21.28 -2.72
CA THR A 459 -7.15 21.41 -1.34
C THR A 459 -7.98 20.19 -0.94
N LEU A 460 -7.98 19.86 0.35
CA LEU A 460 -8.82 18.76 0.86
C LEU A 460 -10.31 19.01 0.61
N ASP A 461 -10.76 20.27 0.73
CA ASP A 461 -12.16 20.64 0.45
C ASP A 461 -12.54 20.40 -1.01
N GLU A 462 -11.65 20.77 -1.95
CA GLU A 462 -11.86 20.49 -3.37
C GLU A 462 -11.95 18.99 -3.64
N LEU A 463 -11.03 18.19 -3.09
CA LEU A 463 -11.03 16.74 -3.23
C LEU A 463 -12.33 16.12 -2.66
N ALA A 464 -12.76 16.58 -1.48
CA ALA A 464 -13.98 16.09 -0.86
C ALA A 464 -15.25 16.47 -1.66
N GLN A 465 -15.32 17.69 -2.18
CA GLN A 465 -16.44 18.14 -3.01
C GLN A 465 -16.55 17.33 -4.30
N ARG A 466 -15.42 17.13 -5.00
CA ARG A 466 -15.34 16.34 -6.24
C ARG A 466 -15.74 14.88 -5.97
N THR A 467 -15.25 14.28 -4.87
CA THR A 467 -15.61 12.93 -4.47
C THR A 467 -17.11 12.81 -4.17
N CYS A 468 -17.67 13.75 -3.37
CA CYS A 468 -19.10 13.76 -3.04
C CYS A 468 -19.99 13.89 -4.28
N ALA A 469 -19.55 14.62 -5.31
CA ALA A 469 -20.30 14.78 -6.56
C ALA A 469 -20.47 13.46 -7.34
N LEU A 470 -19.64 12.45 -7.08
CA LEU A 470 -19.71 11.12 -7.70
C LEU A 470 -20.58 10.12 -6.93
N ILE A 471 -21.03 10.45 -5.72
CA ILE A 471 -21.90 9.60 -4.92
C ILE A 471 -23.30 9.64 -5.52
N GLN A 472 -23.81 8.47 -5.90
CA GLN A 472 -25.17 8.33 -6.38
C GLN A 472 -26.13 8.12 -5.20
N PRO A 473 -27.37 8.67 -5.28
CA PRO A 473 -28.39 8.53 -4.24
C PRO A 473 -28.80 7.08 -4.03
#